data_2021ed68cec774f91e55d295e8068fd5
#
_entry.id   2021ed68cec774f91e55d295e8068fd5
#
_cell.length_a   1.000
_cell.length_b   1.000
_cell.length_c   1.000
_cell.angle_alpha   90.00
_cell.angle_beta   90.00
_cell.angle_gamma   90.00
#
_symmetry.space_group_name_H-M   'P 1'
#
loop_
_entity.id
_entity.type
_entity.pdbx_description
1 polymer ?
#
loop_
_entity_poly.entity_id
_entity_poly.type
_entity_poly.pdbx_seq_one_letter_code
_entity_poly.pdbx_strand_id
1 'polypeptide(L)'
;VGAAITSGALLLFGPGLYAAMGLAAAPLELAIVYGAVLFGGSGFVWLMNVLANVSRGAGNMVVPATAIVIGEVFHLALSPALILGWGPFPELGIAGAALAALAAYAVGAAILVGHLASSAALVRLERIYLRLKRDEVVAILQVGAVAAGSAVLLQLTIFFMAGLIAGLGSATVAAYGAALRLELLQFPVTFAFGSAVITMVATAAGARDYDRARRAAWTGAAVTGAIGLGGGWLALRLGGGALAVFVVIAVVSVLFGAGLVVFMRVAFARLARG
;
A
#
# COMPACT_ATOMS: atom_id res chain seq x y z
N VAL A 1 -16.61 9.40 -0.49
CA VAL A 1 -16.55 10.09 0.82
C VAL A 1 -15.11 10.07 1.34
N GLY A 2 -14.48 8.91 1.58
CA GLY A 2 -13.10 8.82 2.10
C GLY A 2 -12.07 9.60 1.28
N ALA A 3 -12.07 9.45 -0.05
CA ALA A 3 -11.21 10.22 -0.95
C ALA A 3 -11.40 11.73 -0.78
N ALA A 4 -12.65 12.21 -0.74
CA ALA A 4 -12.92 13.63 -0.62
C ALA A 4 -12.46 14.22 0.72
N ILE A 5 -12.62 13.47 1.81
CA ILE A 5 -12.17 13.89 3.14
C ILE A 5 -10.63 13.95 3.20
N THR A 6 -9.95 12.89 2.77
CA THR A 6 -8.48 12.83 2.82
C THR A 6 -7.85 13.83 1.85
N SER A 7 -8.39 13.97 0.63
CA SER A 7 -7.92 14.97 -0.33
C SER A 7 -8.12 16.39 0.18
N GLY A 8 -9.32 16.69 0.69
CA GLY A 8 -9.61 18.00 1.26
C GLY A 8 -8.69 18.34 2.44
N ALA A 9 -8.48 17.40 3.35
CA ALA A 9 -7.56 17.59 4.46
C ALA A 9 -6.11 17.85 3.99
N LEU A 10 -5.61 17.04 3.03
CA LEU A 10 -4.24 17.18 2.54
C LEU A 10 -4.05 18.42 1.65
N LEU A 11 -5.07 18.87 0.94
CA LEU A 11 -5.01 20.14 0.22
C LEU A 11 -5.02 21.35 1.16
N LEU A 12 -5.79 21.29 2.26
CA LEU A 12 -5.88 22.39 3.22
C LEU A 12 -4.67 22.46 4.14
N PHE A 13 -4.24 21.34 4.69
CA PHE A 13 -3.17 21.27 5.69
C PHE A 13 -1.80 20.91 5.11
N GLY A 14 -1.73 20.43 3.86
CA GLY A 14 -0.49 19.99 3.19
C GLY A 14 0.59 21.05 3.19
N PRO A 15 0.34 22.31 2.78
CA PRO A 15 1.35 23.35 2.79
C PRO A 15 1.99 23.57 4.16
N GLY A 16 1.16 23.57 5.22
CA GLY A 16 1.64 23.70 6.62
C GLY A 16 2.45 22.48 7.06
N LEU A 17 2.06 21.27 6.65
CA LEU A 17 2.81 20.05 6.93
C LEU A 17 4.17 20.05 6.23
N TYR A 18 4.24 20.44 4.96
CA TYR A 18 5.49 20.53 4.22
C TYR A 18 6.45 21.56 4.85
N ALA A 19 5.93 22.71 5.27
CA ALA A 19 6.72 23.71 5.97
C ALA A 19 7.21 23.18 7.34
N ALA A 20 6.36 22.48 8.09
CA ALA A 20 6.73 21.86 9.37
C ALA A 20 7.78 20.74 9.22
N MET A 21 7.87 20.10 8.05
CA MET A 21 8.92 19.14 7.70
C MET A 21 10.26 19.80 7.34
N GLY A 22 10.35 21.13 7.41
CA GLY A 22 11.57 21.89 7.14
C GLY A 22 11.78 22.23 5.66
N LEU A 23 10.78 22.03 4.79
CA LEU A 23 10.83 22.49 3.41
C LEU A 23 10.68 24.00 3.36
N ALA A 24 11.60 24.69 2.68
CA ALA A 24 11.58 26.14 2.53
C ALA A 24 11.86 26.52 1.08
N ALA A 25 11.45 27.72 0.67
CA ALA A 25 11.67 28.29 -0.66
C ALA A 25 11.21 27.37 -1.82
N ALA A 26 12.03 27.18 -2.84
CA ALA A 26 11.70 26.42 -4.05
C ALA A 26 11.24 24.96 -3.79
N PRO A 27 11.86 24.18 -2.89
CA PRO A 27 11.34 22.85 -2.54
C PRO A 27 9.91 22.86 -2.00
N LEU A 28 9.52 23.87 -1.22
CA LEU A 28 8.16 23.98 -0.69
C LEU A 28 7.15 24.26 -1.80
N GLU A 29 7.44 25.16 -2.72
CA GLU A 29 6.58 25.45 -3.87
C GLU A 29 6.36 24.22 -4.74
N LEU A 30 7.43 23.49 -5.05
CA LEU A 30 7.35 22.25 -5.83
C LEU A 30 6.53 21.18 -5.12
N ALA A 31 6.67 21.03 -3.80
CA ALA A 31 5.87 20.08 -3.02
C ALA A 31 4.39 20.45 -3.00
N ILE A 32 4.06 21.74 -2.90
CA ILE A 32 2.68 22.24 -2.96
C ILE A 32 2.07 21.97 -4.34
N VAL A 33 2.79 22.27 -5.42
CA VAL A 33 2.30 22.03 -6.79
C VAL A 33 2.05 20.53 -7.02
N TYR A 34 3.02 19.68 -6.68
CA TYR A 34 2.89 18.24 -6.80
C TYR A 34 1.71 17.71 -5.98
N GLY A 35 1.63 18.11 -4.72
CA GLY A 35 0.57 17.70 -3.79
C GLY A 35 -0.82 18.17 -4.24
N ALA A 36 -0.93 19.39 -4.74
CA ALA A 36 -2.20 19.94 -5.23
C ALA A 36 -2.77 19.10 -6.39
N VAL A 37 -1.94 18.75 -7.36
CA VAL A 37 -2.33 17.89 -8.48
C VAL A 37 -2.66 16.48 -8.00
N LEU A 38 -1.78 15.85 -7.23
CA LEU A 38 -1.93 14.46 -6.80
C LEU A 38 -3.16 14.28 -5.89
N PHE A 39 -3.32 15.14 -4.88
CA PHE A 39 -4.46 15.05 -3.95
C PHE A 39 -5.76 15.51 -4.61
N GLY A 40 -5.71 16.51 -5.51
CA GLY A 40 -6.87 16.91 -6.30
C GLY A 40 -7.42 15.77 -7.16
N GLY A 41 -6.55 14.93 -7.72
CA GLY A 41 -6.91 13.76 -8.53
C GLY A 41 -6.96 12.44 -7.77
N SER A 42 -6.80 12.42 -6.44
CA SER A 42 -6.69 11.18 -5.65
C SER A 42 -7.92 10.27 -5.74
N GLY A 43 -9.04 10.75 -6.24
CA GLY A 43 -10.22 9.95 -6.53
C GLY A 43 -9.92 8.73 -7.41
N PHE A 44 -9.02 8.86 -8.39
CA PHE A 44 -8.57 7.74 -9.22
C PHE A 44 -7.77 6.71 -8.43
N VAL A 45 -6.91 7.17 -7.51
CA VAL A 45 -6.13 6.31 -6.60
C VAL A 45 -7.07 5.48 -5.72
N TRP A 46 -8.04 6.13 -5.09
CA TRP A 46 -9.04 5.46 -4.26
C TRP A 46 -9.88 4.48 -5.07
N LEU A 47 -10.37 4.91 -6.24
CA LEU A 47 -11.20 4.07 -7.10
C LEU A 47 -10.46 2.80 -7.51
N MET A 48 -9.23 2.93 -8.02
CA MET A 48 -8.42 1.79 -8.41
C MET A 48 -8.19 0.82 -7.25
N ASN A 49 -7.81 1.34 -6.07
CA ASN A 49 -7.55 0.51 -4.89
C ASN A 49 -8.81 -0.22 -4.40
N VAL A 50 -9.97 0.45 -4.35
CA VAL A 50 -11.24 -0.16 -3.95
C VAL A 50 -11.64 -1.26 -4.93
N LEU A 51 -11.60 -1.00 -6.23
CA LEU A 51 -11.95 -1.99 -7.26
C LEU A 51 -10.97 -3.19 -7.27
N ALA A 52 -9.68 -2.93 -7.05
CA ALA A 52 -8.68 -3.98 -6.90
C ALA A 52 -8.98 -4.86 -5.68
N ASN A 53 -9.36 -4.28 -4.54
CA ASN A 53 -9.73 -5.02 -3.34
C ASN A 53 -11.03 -5.81 -3.51
N VAL A 54 -12.03 -5.27 -4.22
CA VAL A 54 -13.25 -6.03 -4.59
C VAL A 54 -12.88 -7.25 -5.44
N SER A 55 -12.03 -7.10 -6.44
CA SER A 55 -11.58 -8.20 -7.30
C SER A 55 -10.79 -9.27 -6.50
N ARG A 56 -9.89 -8.83 -5.61
CA ARG A 56 -9.14 -9.73 -4.71
C ARG A 56 -10.07 -10.47 -3.75
N GLY A 57 -11.04 -9.77 -3.16
CA GLY A 57 -12.05 -10.36 -2.29
C GLY A 57 -12.93 -11.40 -3.00
N ALA A 58 -13.17 -11.24 -4.30
CA ALA A 58 -13.84 -12.22 -5.16
C ALA A 58 -12.92 -13.39 -5.59
N GLY A 59 -11.67 -13.44 -5.09
CA GLY A 59 -10.70 -14.49 -5.41
C GLY A 59 -9.89 -14.27 -6.70
N ASN A 60 -10.10 -13.15 -7.38
CA ASN A 60 -9.35 -12.82 -8.60
C ASN A 60 -8.16 -11.93 -8.28
N MET A 61 -6.95 -12.51 -8.32
CA MET A 61 -5.69 -11.78 -8.11
C MET A 61 -5.05 -11.31 -9.42
N VAL A 62 -5.40 -11.93 -10.55
CA VAL A 62 -4.74 -11.68 -11.83
C VAL A 62 -5.13 -10.33 -12.41
N VAL A 63 -6.43 -10.03 -12.44
CA VAL A 63 -6.91 -8.76 -13.02
C VAL A 63 -6.39 -7.53 -12.28
N PRO A 64 -6.42 -7.45 -10.95
CA PRO A 64 -5.78 -6.34 -10.24
C PRO A 64 -4.28 -6.22 -10.49
N ALA A 65 -3.56 -7.36 -10.56
CA ALA A 65 -2.14 -7.36 -10.85
C ALA A 65 -1.83 -6.83 -12.26
N THR A 66 -2.56 -7.29 -13.27
CA THR A 66 -2.40 -6.81 -14.65
C THR A 66 -2.76 -5.34 -14.79
N ALA A 67 -3.81 -4.86 -14.10
CA ALA A 67 -4.19 -3.45 -14.10
C ALA A 67 -3.08 -2.57 -13.51
N ILE A 68 -2.43 -3.00 -12.42
CA ILE A 68 -1.28 -2.31 -11.83
C ILE A 68 -0.11 -2.30 -12.82
N VAL A 69 0.28 -3.44 -13.37
CA VAL A 69 1.42 -3.53 -14.30
C VAL A 69 1.20 -2.64 -15.54
N ILE A 70 0.02 -2.68 -16.15
CA ILE A 70 -0.30 -1.84 -17.30
C ILE A 70 -0.25 -0.36 -16.91
N GLY A 71 -0.82 0.00 -15.75
CA GLY A 71 -0.77 1.36 -15.22
C GLY A 71 0.67 1.84 -15.02
N GLU A 72 1.54 1.01 -14.42
CA GLU A 72 2.94 1.37 -14.19
C GLU A 72 3.76 1.48 -15.49
N VAL A 73 3.54 0.60 -16.46
CA VAL A 73 4.17 0.74 -17.80
C VAL A 73 3.75 2.05 -18.46
N PHE A 74 2.46 2.38 -18.36
CA PHE A 74 1.94 3.65 -18.87
C PHE A 74 2.53 4.86 -18.12
N HIS A 75 2.66 4.78 -16.78
CA HIS A 75 3.31 5.79 -15.96
C HIS A 75 4.76 6.01 -16.37
N LEU A 76 5.54 4.94 -16.53
CA LEU A 76 6.94 5.02 -16.94
C LEU A 76 7.13 5.69 -18.31
N ALA A 77 6.20 5.47 -19.24
CA ALA A 77 6.25 6.09 -20.56
C ALA A 77 5.79 7.56 -20.54
N LEU A 78 4.69 7.85 -19.80
CA LEU A 78 4.08 9.18 -19.79
C LEU A 78 4.82 10.17 -18.89
N SER A 79 5.43 9.69 -17.81
CA SER A 79 6.10 10.56 -16.83
C SER A 79 7.24 11.40 -17.44
N PRO A 80 8.23 10.82 -18.17
CA PRO A 80 9.25 11.63 -18.84
C PRO A 80 8.66 12.56 -19.89
N ALA A 81 7.63 12.12 -20.62
CA ALA A 81 7.01 12.94 -21.66
C ALA A 81 6.36 14.20 -21.08
N LEU A 82 5.66 14.11 -19.94
CA LEU A 82 5.03 15.25 -19.28
C LEU A 82 6.00 16.10 -18.44
N ILE A 83 7.06 15.50 -17.91
CA ILE A 83 8.06 16.25 -17.14
C ILE A 83 8.94 17.08 -18.06
N LEU A 84 9.40 16.49 -19.16
CA LEU A 84 10.41 17.08 -20.05
C LEU A 84 9.81 17.69 -21.33
N GLY A 85 8.51 17.55 -21.54
CA GLY A 85 7.85 18.08 -22.74
C GLY A 85 8.20 17.31 -24.01
N TRP A 86 8.30 15.97 -23.97
CA TRP A 86 8.64 15.18 -25.16
C TRP A 86 7.46 15.02 -26.13
N GLY A 87 7.75 15.22 -27.40
CA GLY A 87 6.77 15.08 -28.48
C GLY A 87 5.69 16.16 -28.44
N PRO A 88 4.40 15.81 -28.45
CA PRO A 88 3.30 16.78 -28.45
C PRO A 88 2.94 17.31 -27.04
N PHE A 89 3.63 16.86 -26.00
CA PHE A 89 3.30 17.20 -24.62
C PHE A 89 4.01 18.48 -24.16
N PRO A 90 3.33 19.35 -23.40
CA PRO A 90 3.97 20.51 -22.78
C PRO A 90 4.91 20.08 -21.65
N GLU A 91 5.96 20.85 -21.43
CA GLU A 91 6.84 20.71 -20.28
C GLU A 91 6.12 21.18 -19.00
N LEU A 92 5.68 20.25 -18.18
CA LEU A 92 4.94 20.50 -16.96
C LEU A 92 5.78 20.31 -15.68
N GLY A 93 7.04 19.87 -15.82
CA GLY A 93 7.94 19.66 -14.69
C GLY A 93 7.32 18.72 -13.65
N ILE A 94 7.35 19.15 -12.39
CA ILE A 94 6.86 18.34 -11.25
C ILE A 94 5.34 18.07 -11.30
N ALA A 95 4.55 18.98 -11.86
CA ALA A 95 3.12 18.77 -12.08
C ALA A 95 2.87 17.64 -13.10
N GLY A 96 3.74 17.53 -14.12
CA GLY A 96 3.71 16.45 -15.10
C GLY A 96 3.92 15.06 -14.46
N ALA A 97 4.81 14.95 -13.47
CA ALA A 97 4.99 13.72 -12.71
C ALA A 97 3.71 13.30 -11.97
N ALA A 98 3.05 14.24 -11.27
CA ALA A 98 1.79 13.98 -10.58
C ALA A 98 0.66 13.59 -11.54
N LEU A 99 0.54 14.28 -12.68
CA LEU A 99 -0.45 13.96 -13.71
C LEU A 99 -0.22 12.58 -14.33
N ALA A 100 1.03 12.21 -14.61
CA ALA A 100 1.37 10.89 -15.12
C ALA A 100 0.95 9.79 -14.15
N ALA A 101 1.21 9.97 -12.85
CA ALA A 101 0.77 9.03 -11.82
C ALA A 101 -0.76 8.91 -11.77
N LEU A 102 -1.49 10.04 -11.80
CA LEU A 102 -2.97 10.03 -11.82
C LEU A 102 -3.52 9.35 -13.07
N ALA A 103 -2.91 9.58 -14.23
CA ALA A 103 -3.30 8.92 -15.48
C ALA A 103 -3.09 7.40 -15.40
N ALA A 104 -2.00 6.94 -14.81
CA ALA A 104 -1.76 5.52 -14.56
C ALA A 104 -2.84 4.89 -13.66
N TYR A 105 -3.20 5.56 -12.56
CA TYR A 105 -4.31 5.12 -11.71
C TYR A 105 -5.65 5.13 -12.43
N ALA A 106 -5.89 6.12 -13.30
CA ALA A 106 -7.10 6.18 -14.11
C ALA A 106 -7.18 5.01 -15.11
N VAL A 107 -6.06 4.68 -15.77
CA VAL A 107 -5.96 3.51 -16.66
C VAL A 107 -6.22 2.21 -15.89
N GLY A 108 -5.56 2.01 -14.74
CA GLY A 108 -5.79 0.84 -13.90
C GLY A 108 -7.24 0.73 -13.42
N ALA A 109 -7.85 1.85 -13.00
CA ALA A 109 -9.25 1.91 -12.61
C ALA A 109 -10.18 1.55 -13.79
N ALA A 110 -9.91 2.06 -14.99
CA ALA A 110 -10.70 1.77 -16.19
C ALA A 110 -10.67 0.28 -16.54
N ILE A 111 -9.51 -0.37 -16.45
CA ILE A 111 -9.36 -1.82 -16.66
C ILE A 111 -10.21 -2.60 -15.64
N LEU A 112 -10.15 -2.22 -14.36
CA LEU A 112 -10.91 -2.87 -13.30
C LEU A 112 -12.42 -2.64 -13.44
N VAL A 113 -12.85 -1.43 -13.77
CA VAL A 113 -14.27 -1.13 -14.09
C VAL A 113 -14.74 -1.99 -15.26
N GLY A 114 -13.97 -2.02 -16.36
CA GLY A 114 -14.30 -2.85 -17.53
C GLY A 114 -14.44 -4.33 -17.17
N HIS A 115 -13.54 -4.88 -16.36
CA HIS A 115 -13.63 -6.26 -15.90
C HIS A 115 -14.87 -6.49 -15.03
N LEU A 116 -15.10 -5.67 -14.00
CA LEU A 116 -16.22 -5.82 -13.08
C LEU A 116 -17.60 -5.51 -13.72
N ALA A 117 -17.61 -4.81 -14.84
CA ALA A 117 -18.81 -4.60 -15.66
C ALA A 117 -19.08 -5.78 -16.63
N SER A 118 -18.07 -6.64 -16.88
CA SER A 118 -18.18 -7.76 -17.82
C SER A 118 -18.92 -8.96 -17.21
N SER A 119 -19.33 -9.89 -18.10
CA SER A 119 -19.94 -11.15 -17.68
C SER A 119 -18.95 -12.13 -17.05
N ALA A 120 -17.65 -11.90 -17.20
CA ALA A 120 -16.59 -12.74 -16.64
C ALA A 120 -16.33 -12.51 -15.15
N ALA A 121 -16.85 -11.41 -14.56
CA ALA A 121 -16.66 -11.10 -13.16
C ALA A 121 -17.64 -11.88 -12.28
N LEU A 122 -17.11 -12.48 -11.18
CA LEU A 122 -17.93 -13.12 -10.15
C LEU A 122 -18.77 -12.09 -9.37
N VAL A 123 -18.21 -10.93 -9.13
CA VAL A 123 -18.90 -9.78 -8.52
C VAL A 123 -19.03 -8.70 -9.57
N ARG A 124 -20.27 -8.33 -9.90
CA ARG A 124 -20.54 -7.31 -10.93
C ARG A 124 -20.88 -5.97 -10.31
N LEU A 125 -20.48 -4.90 -11.01
CA LEU A 125 -20.92 -3.54 -10.69
C LEU A 125 -22.35 -3.35 -11.17
N GLU A 126 -23.31 -3.38 -10.25
CA GLU A 126 -24.71 -3.08 -10.54
C GLU A 126 -25.12 -1.78 -9.85
N ARG A 127 -25.96 -0.97 -10.51
CA ARG A 127 -26.41 0.31 -9.97
C ARG A 127 -27.16 0.19 -8.65
N ILE A 128 -27.78 -0.98 -8.38
CA ILE A 128 -28.51 -1.23 -7.14
C ILE A 128 -27.61 -1.20 -5.90
N TYR A 129 -26.33 -1.53 -6.05
CA TYR A 129 -25.34 -1.54 -4.95
C TYR A 129 -24.73 -0.16 -4.66
N LEU A 130 -25.10 0.88 -5.41
CA LEU A 130 -24.70 2.27 -5.13
C LEU A 130 -25.47 2.87 -3.94
N ARG A 131 -26.49 2.19 -3.43
CA ARG A 131 -27.21 2.62 -2.22
C ARG A 131 -26.41 2.23 -0.99
N LEU A 132 -25.87 3.25 -0.32
CA LEU A 132 -25.14 3.08 0.93
C LEU A 132 -26.11 2.66 2.04
N LYS A 133 -25.92 1.45 2.59
CA LYS A 133 -26.60 1.01 3.79
C LYS A 133 -25.70 1.25 4.99
N ARG A 134 -26.26 1.87 6.04
CA ARG A 134 -25.50 2.25 7.23
C ARG A 134 -24.77 1.06 7.86
N ASP A 135 -25.41 -0.09 7.94
CA ASP A 135 -24.86 -1.28 8.58
C ASP A 135 -23.65 -1.82 7.83
N GLU A 136 -23.69 -1.80 6.49
CA GLU A 136 -22.57 -2.20 5.63
C GLU A 136 -21.40 -1.20 5.77
N VAL A 137 -21.69 0.09 5.81
CA VAL A 137 -20.67 1.14 6.02
C VAL A 137 -20.01 0.98 7.38
N VAL A 138 -20.76 0.74 8.44
CA VAL A 138 -20.22 0.53 9.79
C VAL A 138 -19.34 -0.72 9.85
N ALA A 139 -19.76 -1.83 9.24
CA ALA A 139 -18.99 -3.05 9.19
C ALA A 139 -17.64 -2.84 8.45
N ILE A 140 -17.65 -2.13 7.32
CA ILE A 140 -16.43 -1.78 6.58
C ILE A 140 -15.51 -0.88 7.43
N LEU A 141 -16.07 0.14 8.08
CA LEU A 141 -15.30 1.06 8.91
C LEU A 141 -14.69 0.38 10.15
N GLN A 142 -15.38 -0.57 10.77
CA GLN A 142 -14.86 -1.32 11.92
C GLN A 142 -13.59 -2.12 11.53
N VAL A 143 -13.64 -2.83 10.40
CA VAL A 143 -12.47 -3.57 9.89
C VAL A 143 -11.39 -2.60 9.43
N GLY A 144 -11.78 -1.55 8.71
CA GLY A 144 -10.88 -0.53 8.19
C GLY A 144 -10.16 0.25 9.28
N ALA A 145 -10.82 0.54 10.40
CA ALA A 145 -10.21 1.26 11.53
C ALA A 145 -9.05 0.48 12.17
N VAL A 146 -9.19 -0.84 12.30
CA VAL A 146 -8.12 -1.70 12.81
C VAL A 146 -6.92 -1.71 11.84
N ALA A 147 -7.19 -1.83 10.54
CA ALA A 147 -6.16 -1.79 9.51
C ALA A 147 -5.46 -0.41 9.46
N ALA A 148 -6.23 0.68 9.54
CA ALA A 148 -5.70 2.04 9.61
C ALA A 148 -4.84 2.26 10.86
N GLY A 149 -5.27 1.75 12.01
CA GLY A 149 -4.49 1.81 13.25
C GLY A 149 -3.12 1.13 13.09
N SER A 150 -3.08 -0.04 12.46
CA SER A 150 -1.82 -0.73 12.17
C SER A 150 -0.91 0.07 11.23
N ALA A 151 -1.47 0.70 10.21
CA ALA A 151 -0.71 1.55 9.28
C ALA A 151 -0.14 2.81 9.97
N VAL A 152 -0.94 3.43 10.85
CA VAL A 152 -0.49 4.59 11.66
C VAL A 152 0.65 4.20 12.59
N LEU A 153 0.55 3.05 13.28
CA LEU A 153 1.63 2.56 14.16
C LEU A 153 2.92 2.32 13.38
N LEU A 154 2.83 1.71 12.18
CA LEU A 154 3.99 1.53 11.32
C LEU A 154 4.64 2.86 10.94
N GLN A 155 3.83 3.84 10.55
CA GLN A 155 4.33 5.17 10.16
C GLN A 155 4.96 5.91 11.34
N LEU A 156 4.38 5.82 12.53
CA LEU A 156 4.95 6.37 13.75
C LEU A 156 6.30 5.72 14.08
N THR A 157 6.43 4.40 13.92
CA THR A 157 7.70 3.68 14.13
C THR A 157 8.79 4.22 13.20
N ILE A 158 8.50 4.40 11.91
CA ILE A 158 9.46 4.98 10.95
C ILE A 158 9.86 6.40 11.38
N PHE A 159 8.89 7.21 11.79
CA PHE A 159 9.12 8.58 12.23
C PHE A 159 10.00 8.65 13.47
N PHE A 160 9.72 7.85 14.50
CA PHE A 160 10.52 7.75 15.73
C PHE A 160 11.95 7.27 15.43
N MET A 161 12.10 6.24 14.59
CA MET A 161 13.42 5.74 14.20
C MET A 161 14.23 6.81 13.46
N ALA A 162 13.62 7.53 12.53
CA ALA A 162 14.28 8.64 11.84
C ALA A 162 14.76 9.73 12.82
N GLY A 163 13.93 10.09 13.81
CA GLY A 163 14.28 11.05 14.86
C GLY A 163 15.45 10.59 15.73
N LEU A 164 15.45 9.32 16.16
CA LEU A 164 16.56 8.76 16.94
C LEU A 164 17.88 8.74 16.16
N ILE A 165 17.83 8.39 14.89
CA ILE A 165 18.99 8.29 14.03
C ILE A 165 19.54 9.67 13.67
N ALA A 166 18.70 10.70 13.56
CA ALA A 166 19.11 12.06 13.30
C ALA A 166 20.10 12.60 14.35
N GLY A 167 19.98 12.16 15.60
CA GLY A 167 20.91 12.49 16.70
C GLY A 167 22.29 11.81 16.61
N LEU A 168 22.48 10.81 15.75
CA LEU A 168 23.71 10.02 15.63
C LEU A 168 24.67 10.52 14.54
N GLY A 169 24.33 11.62 13.86
CA GLY A 169 25.18 12.27 12.86
C GLY A 169 24.81 11.92 11.41
N SER A 170 25.30 12.75 10.47
CA SER A 170 24.92 12.73 9.07
C SER A 170 25.28 11.43 8.35
N ALA A 171 26.39 10.79 8.68
CA ALA A 171 26.79 9.51 8.08
C ALA A 171 25.80 8.39 8.43
N THR A 172 25.31 8.35 9.67
CA THR A 172 24.31 7.36 10.12
C THR A 172 22.96 7.61 9.45
N VAL A 173 22.56 8.87 9.30
CA VAL A 173 21.34 9.25 8.56
C VAL A 173 21.41 8.80 7.09
N ALA A 174 22.55 9.01 6.44
CA ALA A 174 22.75 8.56 5.06
C ALA A 174 22.70 7.04 4.93
N ALA A 175 23.34 6.31 5.85
CA ALA A 175 23.29 4.84 5.87
C ALA A 175 21.86 4.32 6.09
N TYR A 176 21.11 4.91 7.01
CA TYR A 176 19.70 4.57 7.24
C TYR A 176 18.83 4.86 6.01
N GLY A 177 19.02 6.00 5.36
CA GLY A 177 18.33 6.33 4.12
C GLY A 177 18.60 5.33 2.98
N ALA A 178 19.82 4.84 2.86
CA ALA A 178 20.16 3.78 1.91
C ALA A 178 19.46 2.46 2.27
N ALA A 179 19.45 2.09 3.55
CA ALA A 179 18.79 0.88 4.03
C ALA A 179 17.26 0.92 3.81
N LEU A 180 16.61 2.07 4.06
CA LEU A 180 15.18 2.26 3.79
C LEU A 180 14.83 2.06 2.31
N ARG A 181 15.70 2.44 1.38
CA ARG A 181 15.47 2.21 -0.05
C ARG A 181 15.47 0.72 -0.40
N LEU A 182 16.29 -0.09 0.25
CA LEU A 182 16.29 -1.54 0.09
C LEU A 182 15.04 -2.17 0.72
N GLU A 183 14.59 -1.66 1.88
CA GLU A 183 13.35 -2.08 2.51
C GLU A 183 12.14 -1.82 1.61
N LEU A 184 12.09 -0.68 0.92
CA LEU A 184 11.04 -0.35 -0.04
C LEU A 184 10.97 -1.36 -1.20
N LEU A 185 12.08 -2.01 -1.59
CA LEU A 185 12.06 -3.09 -2.58
C LEU A 185 11.43 -4.38 -2.03
N GLN A 186 11.59 -4.65 -0.73
CA GLN A 186 11.00 -5.83 -0.08
C GLN A 186 9.49 -5.68 0.14
N PHE A 187 8.99 -4.46 0.35
CA PHE A 187 7.59 -4.19 0.66
C PHE A 187 6.61 -4.74 -0.40
N PRO A 188 6.78 -4.51 -1.73
CA PRO A 188 5.90 -5.08 -2.75
C PRO A 188 5.86 -6.61 -2.74
N VAL A 189 7.01 -7.26 -2.49
CA VAL A 189 7.10 -8.72 -2.42
C VAL A 189 6.30 -9.26 -1.25
N THR A 190 6.53 -8.71 -0.05
CA THR A 190 5.80 -9.10 1.16
C THR A 190 4.29 -8.82 1.03
N PHE A 191 3.92 -7.67 0.45
CA PHE A 191 2.54 -7.31 0.20
C PHE A 191 1.85 -8.27 -0.79
N ALA A 192 2.54 -8.71 -1.85
CA ALA A 192 2.02 -9.66 -2.82
C ALA A 192 1.69 -11.01 -2.14
N PHE A 193 2.60 -11.54 -1.33
CA PHE A 193 2.35 -12.76 -0.56
C PHE A 193 1.21 -12.58 0.46
N GLY A 194 1.23 -11.48 1.22
CA GLY A 194 0.19 -11.17 2.20
C GLY A 194 -1.20 -11.08 1.57
N SER A 195 -1.33 -10.40 0.45
CA SER A 195 -2.61 -10.25 -0.26
C SER A 195 -3.13 -11.58 -0.83
N ALA A 196 -2.23 -12.45 -1.32
CA ALA A 196 -2.61 -13.80 -1.76
C ALA A 196 -3.12 -14.65 -0.59
N VAL A 197 -2.43 -14.62 0.56
CA VAL A 197 -2.85 -15.33 1.78
C VAL A 197 -4.21 -14.83 2.27
N ILE A 198 -4.43 -13.53 2.31
CA ILE A 198 -5.73 -12.94 2.70
C ILE A 198 -6.85 -13.47 1.79
N THR A 199 -6.63 -13.49 0.48
CA THR A 199 -7.61 -13.99 -0.49
C THR A 199 -7.91 -15.48 -0.29
N MET A 200 -6.87 -16.31 -0.09
CA MET A 200 -7.04 -17.75 0.15
C MET A 200 -7.78 -18.03 1.46
N VAL A 201 -7.45 -17.29 2.53
CA VAL A 201 -8.13 -17.42 3.83
C VAL A 201 -9.59 -16.96 3.72
N ALA A 202 -9.84 -15.82 3.10
CA ALA A 202 -11.19 -15.27 2.96
C ALA A 202 -12.10 -16.20 2.14
N THR A 203 -11.61 -16.74 1.02
CA THR A 203 -12.39 -17.67 0.19
C THR A 203 -12.66 -19.00 0.89
N ALA A 204 -11.69 -19.54 1.62
CA ALA A 204 -11.87 -20.76 2.40
C ALA A 204 -12.83 -20.55 3.58
N ALA A 205 -12.73 -19.42 4.28
CA ALA A 205 -13.64 -19.06 5.36
C ALA A 205 -15.08 -18.84 4.86
N GLY A 206 -15.24 -18.20 3.69
CA GLY A 206 -16.54 -18.04 3.04
C GLY A 206 -17.19 -19.37 2.64
N ALA A 207 -16.39 -20.35 2.27
CA ALA A 207 -16.79 -21.74 2.01
C ALA A 207 -17.00 -22.56 3.30
N ARG A 208 -16.82 -21.99 4.49
CA ARG A 208 -16.83 -22.67 5.80
C ARG A 208 -15.78 -23.79 5.95
N ASP A 209 -14.75 -23.81 5.09
CA ASP A 209 -13.61 -24.73 5.20
C ASP A 209 -12.51 -24.09 6.08
N TYR A 210 -12.74 -24.12 7.37
CA TYR A 210 -11.82 -23.49 8.35
C TYR A 210 -10.46 -24.20 8.43
N ASP A 211 -10.39 -25.48 8.11
CA ASP A 211 -9.12 -26.21 8.07
C ASP A 211 -8.24 -25.77 6.91
N ARG A 212 -8.84 -25.54 5.74
CA ARG A 212 -8.14 -24.96 4.59
C ARG A 212 -7.72 -23.51 4.88
N ALA A 213 -8.59 -22.71 5.49
CA ALA A 213 -8.28 -21.33 5.88
C ALA A 213 -7.07 -21.30 6.83
N ARG A 214 -7.06 -22.19 7.84
CA ARG A 214 -5.97 -22.30 8.81
C ARG A 214 -4.66 -22.75 8.15
N ARG A 215 -4.69 -23.76 7.28
CA ARG A 215 -3.50 -24.20 6.52
C ARG A 215 -2.95 -23.08 5.67
N ALA A 216 -3.78 -22.37 4.90
CA ALA A 216 -3.37 -21.23 4.09
C ALA A 216 -2.71 -20.13 4.92
N ALA A 217 -3.29 -19.79 6.07
CA ALA A 217 -2.76 -18.79 6.99
C ALA A 217 -1.38 -19.17 7.54
N TRP A 218 -1.22 -20.43 8.02
CA TRP A 218 0.06 -20.91 8.54
C TRP A 218 1.14 -21.02 7.47
N THR A 219 0.80 -21.52 6.28
CA THR A 219 1.74 -21.59 5.16
C THR A 219 2.20 -20.18 4.76
N GLY A 220 1.26 -19.21 4.67
CA GLY A 220 1.60 -17.83 4.40
C GLY A 220 2.52 -17.21 5.45
N ALA A 221 2.23 -17.42 6.72
CA ALA A 221 3.07 -16.93 7.81
C ALA A 221 4.49 -17.54 7.77
N ALA A 222 4.59 -18.85 7.48
CA ALA A 222 5.89 -19.53 7.35
C ALA A 222 6.71 -19.00 6.18
N VAL A 223 6.10 -18.82 5.01
CA VAL A 223 6.76 -18.27 3.81
C VAL A 223 7.23 -16.84 4.06
N THR A 224 6.36 -15.97 4.61
CA THR A 224 6.72 -14.59 4.90
C THR A 224 7.83 -14.51 5.97
N GLY A 225 7.76 -15.35 7.00
CA GLY A 225 8.81 -15.45 8.01
C GLY A 225 10.13 -15.93 7.43
N ALA A 226 10.13 -16.92 6.55
CA ALA A 226 11.33 -17.41 5.88
C ALA A 226 11.98 -16.34 4.98
N ILE A 227 11.18 -15.56 4.27
CA ILE A 227 11.67 -14.43 3.44
C ILE A 227 12.31 -13.36 4.34
N GLY A 228 11.65 -12.98 5.45
CA GLY A 228 12.17 -12.00 6.39
C GLY A 228 13.46 -12.44 7.07
N LEU A 229 13.48 -13.67 7.59
CA LEU A 229 14.69 -14.24 8.25
C LEU A 229 15.83 -14.49 7.25
N GLY A 230 15.50 -15.02 6.06
CA GLY A 230 16.49 -15.28 5.01
C GLY A 230 17.12 -13.99 4.49
N GLY A 231 16.32 -12.95 4.28
CA GLY A 231 16.78 -11.62 3.89
C GLY A 231 17.69 -10.99 4.95
N GLY A 232 17.30 -11.06 6.23
CA GLY A 232 18.11 -10.60 7.35
C GLY A 232 19.45 -11.38 7.46
N TRP A 233 19.41 -12.72 7.34
CA TRP A 233 20.62 -13.55 7.38
C TRP A 233 21.58 -13.27 6.23
N LEU A 234 21.05 -13.08 5.00
CA LEU A 234 21.85 -12.73 3.85
C LEU A 234 22.54 -11.36 4.03
N ALA A 235 21.81 -10.38 4.55
CA ALA A 235 22.37 -9.08 4.89
C ALA A 235 23.50 -9.17 5.92
N LEU A 236 23.36 -10.03 6.93
CA LEU A 236 24.40 -10.35 7.91
C LEU A 236 25.66 -10.93 7.25
N ARG A 237 25.50 -11.79 6.25
CA ARG A 237 26.63 -12.44 5.54
C ARG A 237 27.36 -11.49 4.61
N LEU A 238 26.71 -10.48 4.06
CA LEU A 238 27.30 -9.51 3.13
C LEU A 238 28.11 -8.40 3.82
N GLY A 239 28.26 -8.45 5.14
CA GLY A 239 29.31 -7.76 5.89
C GLY A 239 29.23 -6.24 5.91
N GLY A 240 28.26 -5.66 6.57
CA GLY A 240 28.22 -4.20 6.65
C GLY A 240 27.85 -3.64 8.03
N GLY A 241 28.29 -2.41 8.31
CA GLY A 241 27.80 -1.59 9.42
C GLY A 241 26.29 -1.26 9.35
N ALA A 242 25.66 -1.62 8.24
CA ALA A 242 24.19 -1.69 8.08
C ALA A 242 23.54 -2.84 8.89
N LEU A 243 24.32 -3.67 9.53
CA LEU A 243 23.91 -4.88 10.26
C LEU A 243 22.79 -4.63 11.26
N ALA A 244 22.91 -3.58 12.05
CA ALA A 244 21.92 -3.24 13.08
C ALA A 244 20.56 -2.87 12.47
N VAL A 245 20.54 -2.18 11.33
CA VAL A 245 19.30 -1.77 10.64
C VAL A 245 18.58 -2.99 10.06
N PHE A 246 19.33 -3.89 9.40
CA PHE A 246 18.75 -5.12 8.85
C PHE A 246 18.27 -6.09 9.93
N VAL A 247 18.94 -6.18 11.07
CA VAL A 247 18.49 -6.98 12.22
C VAL A 247 17.18 -6.40 12.78
N VAL A 248 17.07 -5.09 12.90
CA VAL A 248 15.83 -4.44 13.35
C VAL A 248 14.69 -4.68 12.37
N ILE A 249 14.93 -4.54 11.06
CA ILE A 249 13.94 -4.82 10.02
C ILE A 249 13.49 -6.29 10.06
N ALA A 250 14.44 -7.22 10.15
CA ALA A 250 14.15 -8.66 10.28
C ALA A 250 13.35 -8.98 11.54
N VAL A 251 13.71 -8.41 12.68
CA VAL A 251 12.99 -8.59 13.95
C VAL A 251 11.58 -8.00 13.87
N VAL A 252 11.41 -6.82 13.31
CA VAL A 252 10.08 -6.19 13.11
C VAL A 252 9.22 -7.04 12.18
N SER A 253 9.77 -7.56 11.08
CA SER A 253 9.05 -8.47 10.17
C SER A 253 8.62 -9.77 10.85
N VAL A 254 9.47 -10.33 11.72
CA VAL A 254 9.16 -11.52 12.52
C VAL A 254 8.08 -11.21 13.57
N LEU A 255 8.19 -10.09 14.27
CA LEU A 255 7.19 -9.66 15.26
C LEU A 255 5.84 -9.36 14.60
N PHE A 256 5.84 -8.76 13.42
CA PHE A 256 4.62 -8.54 12.63
C PHE A 256 3.99 -9.87 12.19
N GLY A 257 4.79 -10.81 11.70
CA GLY A 257 4.34 -12.17 11.36
C GLY A 257 3.80 -12.91 12.58
N ALA A 258 4.48 -12.84 13.72
CA ALA A 258 4.03 -13.44 14.97
C ALA A 258 2.73 -12.81 15.50
N GLY A 259 2.61 -11.47 15.42
CA GLY A 259 1.39 -10.75 15.78
C GLY A 259 0.20 -11.17 14.91
N LEU A 260 0.39 -11.35 13.62
CA LEU A 260 -0.62 -11.85 12.69
C LEU A 260 -1.07 -13.28 13.06
N VAL A 261 -0.12 -14.16 13.44
CA VAL A 261 -0.40 -15.53 13.90
C VAL A 261 -1.22 -15.53 15.17
N VAL A 262 -0.88 -14.69 16.15
CA VAL A 262 -1.65 -14.57 17.42
C VAL A 262 -3.05 -14.05 17.13
N PHE A 263 -3.16 -13.00 16.30
CA PHE A 263 -4.46 -12.46 15.88
C PHE A 263 -5.33 -13.52 15.20
N MET A 264 -4.75 -14.31 14.28
CA MET A 264 -5.48 -15.37 13.60
C MET A 264 -5.90 -16.48 14.57
N ARG A 265 -5.06 -16.89 15.54
CA ARG A 265 -5.47 -17.85 16.57
C ARG A 265 -6.69 -17.36 17.35
N VAL A 266 -6.68 -16.09 17.78
CA VAL A 266 -7.80 -15.50 18.53
C VAL A 266 -9.05 -15.39 17.66
N ALA A 267 -8.91 -14.94 16.41
CA ALA A 267 -10.02 -14.80 15.48
C ALA A 267 -10.67 -16.15 15.15
N PHE A 268 -9.87 -17.17 14.82
CA PHE A 268 -10.38 -18.51 14.54
C PHE A 268 -10.95 -19.21 15.79
N ALA A 269 -10.39 -18.98 16.98
CA ALA A 269 -10.97 -19.49 18.21
C ALA A 269 -12.35 -18.87 18.54
N ARG A 270 -12.60 -17.63 18.12
CA ARG A 270 -13.92 -16.99 18.26
C ARG A 270 -14.91 -17.51 17.22
N LEU A 271 -14.48 -17.72 15.96
CA LEU A 271 -15.32 -18.26 14.89
C LEU A 271 -15.70 -19.74 15.12
N ALA A 272 -14.88 -20.50 15.83
CA ALA A 272 -15.16 -21.90 16.17
C ALA A 272 -16.12 -22.08 17.37
N ARG A 273 -16.44 -21.00 18.08
CA ARG A 273 -17.34 -21.00 19.26
C ARG A 273 -18.73 -20.42 18.97
N GLY A 274 -18.95 -19.86 17.80
CA GLY A 274 -20.24 -19.37 17.30
C GLY A 274 -20.72 -20.16 16.09
#